data_1fe438fdc384aa2e37a606d5bc2d9dce
#
_entry.id   1fe438fdc384aa2e37a606d5bc2d9dce
#
_cell.length_a   1.000
_cell.length_b   1.000
_cell.length_c   1.000
_cell.angle_alpha   90.00
_cell.angle_beta   90.00
_cell.angle_gamma   90.00
#
_symmetry.space_group_name_H-M   'P 1'
#
loop_
_entity.id
_entity.type
_entity.pdbx_description
1 polymer ?
#
loop_
_entity_poly.entity_id
_entity_poly.type
_entity_poly.pdbx_seq_one_letter_code
_entity_poly.pdbx_strand_id
1 'polypeptide(L)'
;MAYINATLRSTLMGRSVAVSLYFPNDYPETVVPEIRGVVTLLHGYTNSGQDWLQMSSACRYAADNGLILVAPSCENSFYCDMVYGDAWYTFVTEELPVLLNRFFKLPTEREKNFIAGLSMGGYGAMMVGLNHPERYAGVASFSGAVDLALMFEKGRDLPQLRQQFVPVFGQDLTLPDQYDLHKLAVKASGLPAEKQPKLLFTCGMQDDAVYEIRTQNTALYNTMQPLPFANYRYLTWPGNHEWKFWDRSLVYAIDYFLENGYAEQKLGDWRSEVQTAP
;
A
#
# COMPACT_ATOMS: atom_id res chain seq x y z
N MET A 1 19.79 12.70 7.35
CA MET A 1 18.49 12.32 6.75
C MET A 1 17.96 13.47 5.92
N ALA A 2 17.38 13.19 4.75
CA ALA A 2 16.68 14.21 3.97
C ALA A 2 15.19 13.90 3.94
N TYR A 3 14.40 14.77 4.55
CA TYR A 3 12.95 14.77 4.50
C TYR A 3 12.48 15.94 3.64
N ILE A 4 11.69 15.63 2.61
CA ILE A 4 11.24 16.64 1.63
C ILE A 4 9.72 16.59 1.55
N ASN A 5 9.06 17.72 1.78
CA ASN A 5 7.66 17.93 1.43
C ASN A 5 7.62 18.67 0.09
N ALA A 6 7.30 17.96 -0.96
CA ALA A 6 7.17 18.52 -2.30
C ALA A 6 5.71 18.82 -2.62
N THR A 7 5.49 19.88 -3.38
CA THR A 7 4.21 20.15 -4.03
C THR A 7 4.40 20.01 -5.52
N LEU A 8 3.85 18.95 -6.08
CA LEU A 8 3.97 18.64 -7.51
C LEU A 8 2.71 19.08 -8.26
N ARG A 9 2.89 19.81 -9.36
CA ARG A 9 1.77 20.19 -10.22
C ARG A 9 1.36 18.98 -11.06
N SER A 10 0.16 18.47 -10.83
CA SER A 10 -0.49 17.53 -11.75
C SER A 10 -1.10 18.29 -12.90
N THR A 11 -0.68 17.95 -14.11
CA THR A 11 -1.30 18.48 -15.36
C THR A 11 -2.57 17.72 -15.69
N LEU A 12 -2.62 16.45 -15.34
CA LEU A 12 -3.78 15.58 -15.50
C LEU A 12 -5.00 16.10 -14.72
N MET A 13 -4.80 16.42 -13.41
CA MET A 13 -5.88 16.88 -12.54
C MET A 13 -6.02 18.40 -12.48
N GLY A 14 -5.11 19.16 -13.10
CA GLY A 14 -5.13 20.63 -13.09
C GLY A 14 -4.85 21.26 -11.73
N ARG A 15 -4.29 20.50 -10.77
CA ARG A 15 -4.04 20.92 -9.38
C ARG A 15 -2.64 20.57 -8.88
N SER A 16 -2.29 21.09 -7.73
CA SER A 16 -1.07 20.69 -7.02
C SER A 16 -1.36 19.56 -6.04
N VAL A 17 -0.43 18.61 -5.94
CA VAL A 17 -0.51 17.44 -5.05
C VAL A 17 0.70 17.45 -4.12
N ALA A 18 0.45 17.27 -2.82
CA ALA A 18 1.50 17.13 -1.83
C ALA A 18 2.09 15.72 -1.89
N VAL A 19 3.41 15.62 -1.91
CA VAL A 19 4.15 14.35 -1.87
C VAL A 19 5.26 14.48 -0.85
N SER A 20 5.25 13.64 0.16
CA SER A 20 6.33 13.56 1.15
C SER A 20 7.35 12.51 0.73
N LEU A 21 8.63 12.85 0.83
CA LEU A 21 9.72 11.95 0.46
C LEU A 21 10.74 11.87 1.59
N TYR A 22 11.34 10.71 1.73
CA TYR A 22 12.48 10.46 2.59
C TYR A 22 13.63 9.86 1.79
N PHE A 23 14.83 10.42 1.95
CA PHE A 23 16.06 9.88 1.38
C PHE A 23 17.03 9.51 2.51
N PRO A 24 17.54 8.27 2.55
CA PRO A 24 18.54 7.87 3.54
C PRO A 24 19.88 8.58 3.23
N ASN A 25 20.35 9.41 4.14
CA ASN A 25 21.64 10.11 4.04
C ASN A 25 22.33 10.30 5.40
N ASP A 26 22.00 9.44 6.37
CA ASP A 26 22.57 9.47 7.72
C ASP A 26 23.91 8.69 7.80
N TYR A 27 24.71 8.78 6.76
CA TYR A 27 25.98 8.08 6.64
C TYR A 27 27.14 9.07 6.68
N PRO A 28 28.35 8.68 7.12
CA PRO A 28 29.54 9.51 6.99
C PRO A 28 29.73 9.96 5.52
N GLU A 29 30.19 11.18 5.30
CA GLU A 29 30.38 11.77 3.95
C GLU A 29 31.16 10.90 2.97
N THR A 30 31.96 9.97 3.50
CA THR A 30 32.76 9.01 2.72
C THR A 30 32.00 7.76 2.26
N VAL A 31 30.77 7.57 2.76
CA VAL A 31 29.95 6.38 2.44
C VAL A 31 28.67 6.86 1.75
N VAL A 32 28.56 6.61 0.46
CA VAL A 32 27.30 6.78 -0.26
C VAL A 32 26.50 5.49 -0.06
N PRO A 33 25.35 5.54 0.62
CA PRO A 33 24.54 4.34 0.80
C PRO A 33 24.06 3.84 -0.57
N GLU A 34 24.13 2.55 -0.76
CA GLU A 34 23.48 1.93 -1.91
C GLU A 34 21.97 2.05 -1.75
N ILE A 35 21.31 2.69 -2.72
CA ILE A 35 19.85 2.74 -2.76
C ILE A 35 19.35 1.40 -3.30
N ARG A 36 18.75 0.62 -2.40
CA ARG A 36 18.22 -0.71 -2.70
C ARG A 36 16.85 -0.67 -3.35
N GLY A 37 16.11 0.42 -3.17
CA GLY A 37 14.81 0.59 -3.79
C GLY A 37 14.01 1.80 -3.30
N VAL A 38 12.80 1.89 -3.81
CA VAL A 38 11.78 2.89 -3.46
C VAL A 38 10.55 2.17 -2.93
N VAL A 39 10.02 2.63 -1.80
CA VAL A 39 8.72 2.19 -1.29
C VAL A 39 7.73 3.33 -1.40
N THR A 40 6.71 3.16 -2.22
CA THR A 40 5.56 4.06 -2.25
C THR A 40 4.61 3.66 -1.11
N LEU A 41 4.37 4.59 -0.17
CA LEU A 41 3.52 4.39 1.01
C LEU A 41 2.19 5.13 0.84
N LEU A 42 1.10 4.37 0.77
CA LEU A 42 -0.25 4.87 0.59
C LEU A 42 -0.96 5.03 1.93
N HIS A 43 -1.53 6.23 2.17
CA HIS A 43 -2.19 6.58 3.43
C HIS A 43 -3.62 6.04 3.54
N GLY A 44 -4.16 5.98 4.76
CA GLY A 44 -5.53 5.60 5.04
C GLY A 44 -6.55 6.71 4.77
N TYR A 45 -7.83 6.38 4.90
CA TYR A 45 -8.93 7.35 4.83
C TYR A 45 -8.74 8.43 5.92
N THR A 46 -8.98 9.69 5.61
CA THR A 46 -8.74 10.89 6.45
C THR A 46 -7.28 11.25 6.73
N ASN A 47 -6.33 10.46 6.29
CA ASN A 47 -4.91 10.73 6.43
C ASN A 47 -4.33 11.47 5.20
N SER A 48 -3.04 11.75 5.28
CA SER A 48 -2.20 12.27 4.20
C SER A 48 -0.94 11.43 4.05
N GLY A 49 -0.20 11.59 2.95
CA GLY A 49 1.08 10.90 2.77
C GLY A 49 2.09 11.23 3.87
N GLN A 50 2.07 12.45 4.39
CA GLN A 50 2.96 12.90 5.47
C GLN A 50 2.83 12.08 6.75
N ASP A 51 1.63 11.55 7.04
CA ASP A 51 1.37 10.80 8.27
C ASP A 51 2.23 9.53 8.36
N TRP A 52 2.54 8.88 7.24
CA TRP A 52 3.48 7.77 7.22
C TRP A 52 4.85 8.12 7.80
N LEU A 53 5.34 9.33 7.51
CA LEU A 53 6.67 9.76 7.93
C LEU A 53 6.68 10.37 9.34
N GLN A 54 5.51 10.78 9.86
CA GLN A 54 5.39 11.43 11.18
C GLN A 54 4.87 10.50 12.26
N MET A 55 3.94 9.59 11.93
CA MET A 55 3.23 8.75 12.91
C MET A 55 3.86 7.35 13.05
N SER A 56 4.84 7.02 12.19
CA SER A 56 5.52 5.72 12.19
C SER A 56 7.03 5.85 12.27
N SER A 57 7.70 4.72 12.38
CA SER A 57 9.17 4.62 12.31
C SER A 57 9.68 4.41 10.86
N ALA A 58 8.85 4.64 9.86
CA ALA A 58 9.16 4.34 8.44
C ALA A 58 10.51 4.92 7.98
N CYS A 59 10.83 6.17 8.37
CA CYS A 59 12.11 6.80 8.01
C CYS A 59 13.31 6.04 8.57
N ARG A 60 13.24 5.53 9.81
CA ARG A 60 14.32 4.71 10.40
C ARG A 60 14.44 3.37 9.69
N TYR A 61 13.32 2.71 9.42
CA TYR A 61 13.32 1.43 8.72
C TYR A 61 13.88 1.58 7.30
N ALA A 62 13.54 2.68 6.63
CA ALA A 62 14.09 3.01 5.34
C ALA A 62 15.59 3.29 5.39
N ALA A 63 16.07 4.03 6.40
CA ALA A 63 17.50 4.28 6.63
C ALA A 63 18.27 2.98 6.85
N ASP A 64 17.77 2.10 7.74
CA ASP A 64 18.38 0.81 8.05
C ASP A 64 18.54 -0.09 6.79
N ASN A 65 17.73 0.13 5.76
CA ASN A 65 17.63 -0.73 4.58
C ASN A 65 18.03 -0.07 3.24
N GLY A 66 18.50 1.17 3.24
CA GLY A 66 18.86 1.90 2.01
C GLY A 66 17.64 2.16 1.09
N LEU A 67 16.46 2.42 1.66
CA LEU A 67 15.23 2.63 0.92
C LEU A 67 14.86 4.12 0.86
N ILE A 68 14.37 4.56 -0.30
CA ILE A 68 13.69 5.85 -0.44
C ILE A 68 12.20 5.63 -0.16
N LEU A 69 11.57 6.54 0.57
CA LEU A 69 10.13 6.54 0.74
C LEU A 69 9.48 7.63 -0.11
N VAL A 70 8.34 7.31 -0.69
CA VAL A 70 7.47 8.23 -1.42
C VAL A 70 6.06 8.08 -0.88
N ALA A 71 5.49 9.16 -0.35
CA ALA A 71 4.16 9.14 0.23
C ALA A 71 3.29 10.26 -0.36
N PRO A 72 2.53 9.98 -1.45
CA PRO A 72 1.62 10.94 -2.04
C PRO A 72 0.37 11.12 -1.17
N SER A 73 -0.18 12.35 -1.15
CA SER A 73 -1.47 12.65 -0.52
C SER A 73 -2.57 12.60 -1.58
N CYS A 74 -3.40 11.56 -1.52
CA CYS A 74 -4.40 11.24 -2.54
C CYS A 74 -5.85 11.39 -2.03
N GLU A 75 -6.07 12.21 -1.02
CA GLU A 75 -7.38 12.47 -0.42
C GLU A 75 -8.13 11.17 -0.02
N ASN A 76 -9.43 11.24 0.11
CA ASN A 76 -10.28 10.08 0.42
C ASN A 76 -10.78 9.38 -0.87
N SER A 77 -9.87 9.09 -1.78
CA SER A 77 -10.15 8.66 -3.16
C SER A 77 -10.20 7.14 -3.34
N PHE A 78 -9.83 6.35 -2.34
CA PHE A 78 -9.54 4.92 -2.50
C PHE A 78 -8.52 4.66 -3.63
N TYR A 79 -7.72 5.68 -3.98
CA TYR A 79 -6.75 5.61 -5.08
C TYR A 79 -7.37 5.27 -6.45
N CYS A 80 -8.67 5.57 -6.60
CA CYS A 80 -9.43 5.39 -7.84
C CYS A 80 -9.60 6.71 -8.59
N ASP A 81 -9.86 6.66 -9.88
CA ASP A 81 -10.35 7.81 -10.62
C ASP A 81 -11.81 8.03 -10.21
N MET A 82 -12.08 9.15 -9.55
CA MET A 82 -13.35 9.39 -8.90
C MET A 82 -14.45 9.79 -9.90
N VAL A 83 -15.66 9.32 -9.69
CA VAL A 83 -16.81 9.73 -10.51
C VAL A 83 -17.12 11.23 -10.32
N TYR A 84 -16.98 11.73 -9.08
CA TYR A 84 -17.22 13.14 -8.73
C TYR A 84 -15.98 13.75 -8.08
N GLY A 85 -14.81 13.63 -8.73
CA GLY A 85 -13.56 14.14 -8.19
C GLY A 85 -12.38 13.98 -9.14
N ASP A 86 -11.20 13.87 -8.58
CA ASP A 86 -9.94 13.82 -9.33
C ASP A 86 -9.58 12.38 -9.78
N ALA A 87 -8.73 12.28 -10.80
CA ALA A 87 -8.25 11.03 -11.39
C ALA A 87 -7.02 10.49 -10.61
N TRP A 88 -7.23 10.03 -9.38
CA TRP A 88 -6.14 9.62 -8.49
C TRP A 88 -5.45 8.32 -8.90
N TYR A 89 -6.20 7.36 -9.47
CA TYR A 89 -5.58 6.15 -10.02
C TYR A 89 -4.61 6.49 -11.13
N THR A 90 -5.07 7.25 -12.11
CA THR A 90 -4.25 7.68 -13.24
C THR A 90 -3.07 8.55 -12.77
N PHE A 91 -3.26 9.43 -11.77
CA PHE A 91 -2.16 10.19 -11.19
C PHE A 91 -1.08 9.28 -10.58
N VAL A 92 -1.46 8.34 -9.71
CA VAL A 92 -0.52 7.46 -9.00
C VAL A 92 0.20 6.51 -9.95
N THR A 93 -0.51 6.01 -10.98
CA THR A 93 0.05 5.00 -11.88
C THR A 93 0.79 5.61 -13.07
N GLU A 94 0.37 6.75 -13.59
CA GLU A 94 0.95 7.30 -14.82
C GLU A 94 1.76 8.58 -14.59
N GLU A 95 1.21 9.58 -13.89
CA GLU A 95 1.85 10.89 -13.80
C GLU A 95 2.91 10.94 -12.69
N LEU A 96 2.61 10.44 -11.49
CA LEU A 96 3.51 10.48 -10.34
C LEU A 96 4.87 9.81 -10.60
N PRO A 97 4.96 8.59 -11.19
CA PRO A 97 6.25 7.96 -11.48
C PRO A 97 7.12 8.78 -12.45
N VAL A 98 6.48 9.42 -13.44
CA VAL A 98 7.18 10.30 -14.39
C VAL A 98 7.73 11.54 -13.70
N LEU A 99 6.94 12.18 -12.83
CA LEU A 99 7.38 13.34 -12.05
C LEU A 99 8.51 12.99 -11.08
N LEU A 100 8.41 11.85 -10.40
CA LEU A 100 9.43 11.36 -9.47
C LEU A 100 10.76 11.07 -10.18
N ASN A 101 10.72 10.40 -11.32
CA ASN A 101 11.93 10.16 -12.11
C ASN A 101 12.50 11.48 -12.66
N ARG A 102 11.65 12.37 -13.16
CA ARG A 102 12.09 13.65 -13.75
C ARG A 102 12.78 14.55 -12.73
N PHE A 103 12.20 14.72 -11.54
CA PHE A 103 12.69 15.69 -10.56
C PHE A 103 13.68 15.09 -9.56
N PHE A 104 13.51 13.82 -9.19
CA PHE A 104 14.30 13.18 -8.13
C PHE A 104 15.16 12.02 -8.64
N LYS A 105 15.07 11.68 -9.93
CA LYS A 105 15.83 10.57 -10.55
C LYS A 105 15.63 9.23 -9.84
N LEU A 106 14.42 8.98 -9.34
CA LEU A 106 14.12 7.72 -8.68
C LEU A 106 14.19 6.55 -9.68
N PRO A 107 14.66 5.37 -9.24
CA PRO A 107 14.72 4.20 -10.08
C PRO A 107 13.34 3.79 -10.60
N THR A 108 13.29 3.33 -11.85
CA THR A 108 12.07 2.86 -12.53
C THR A 108 12.05 1.35 -12.75
N GLU A 109 13.17 0.68 -12.45
CA GLU A 109 13.30 -0.76 -12.57
C GLU A 109 12.36 -1.47 -11.58
N ARG A 110 11.60 -2.45 -12.06
CA ARG A 110 10.62 -3.20 -11.28
C ARG A 110 11.19 -3.72 -9.95
N GLU A 111 12.39 -4.29 -10.01
CA GLU A 111 13.08 -4.93 -8.89
C GLU A 111 13.43 -3.96 -7.75
N LYS A 112 13.42 -2.67 -8.04
CA LYS A 112 13.68 -1.58 -7.10
C LYS A 112 12.42 -0.83 -6.67
N ASN A 113 11.25 -1.22 -7.13
CA ASN A 113 10.00 -0.53 -6.82
C ASN A 113 9.05 -1.42 -6.02
N PHE A 114 8.61 -0.90 -4.88
CA PHE A 114 7.68 -1.53 -3.96
C PHE A 114 6.54 -0.57 -3.64
N ILE A 115 5.37 -1.11 -3.33
CA ILE A 115 4.21 -0.33 -2.90
C ILE A 115 3.56 -0.97 -1.68
N ALA A 116 3.25 -0.17 -0.68
CA ALA A 116 2.58 -0.62 0.53
C ALA A 116 1.59 0.45 1.02
N GLY A 117 0.64 0.05 1.83
CA GLY A 117 -0.30 1.01 2.40
C GLY A 117 -1.12 0.44 3.53
N LEU A 118 -1.78 1.33 4.28
CA LEU A 118 -2.65 0.99 5.40
C LEU A 118 -4.12 1.29 5.07
N SER A 119 -5.05 0.45 5.53
CA SER A 119 -6.49 0.70 5.40
C SER A 119 -6.92 0.96 3.94
N MET A 120 -7.46 2.14 3.63
CA MET A 120 -7.71 2.60 2.25
C MET A 120 -6.45 2.48 1.38
N GLY A 121 -5.27 2.83 1.92
CA GLY A 121 -3.99 2.69 1.21
C GLY A 121 -3.55 1.24 1.03
N GLY A 122 -3.95 0.33 1.92
CA GLY A 122 -3.73 -1.11 1.77
C GLY A 122 -4.52 -1.68 0.58
N TYR A 123 -5.76 -1.25 0.44
CA TYR A 123 -6.56 -1.51 -0.76
C TYR A 123 -5.87 -0.91 -2.02
N GLY A 124 -5.51 0.39 -1.96
CA GLY A 124 -4.86 1.07 -3.07
C GLY A 124 -3.55 0.41 -3.52
N ALA A 125 -2.71 -0.03 -2.57
CA ALA A 125 -1.46 -0.71 -2.87
C ALA A 125 -1.70 -2.03 -3.61
N MET A 126 -2.65 -2.85 -3.16
CA MET A 126 -3.02 -4.09 -3.83
C MET A 126 -3.62 -3.84 -5.21
N MET A 127 -4.53 -2.89 -5.32
CA MET A 127 -5.20 -2.54 -6.57
C MET A 127 -4.19 -2.06 -7.63
N VAL A 128 -3.28 -1.15 -7.26
CA VAL A 128 -2.23 -0.65 -8.15
C VAL A 128 -1.24 -1.76 -8.50
N GLY A 129 -0.76 -2.52 -7.50
CA GLY A 129 0.25 -3.55 -7.71
C GLY A 129 -0.24 -4.74 -8.55
N LEU A 130 -1.51 -5.15 -8.40
CA LEU A 130 -2.11 -6.22 -9.19
C LEU A 130 -2.47 -5.77 -10.61
N ASN A 131 -2.74 -4.49 -10.84
CA ASN A 131 -2.93 -3.93 -12.18
C ASN A 131 -1.61 -3.71 -12.92
N HIS A 132 -0.52 -3.40 -12.20
CA HIS A 132 0.79 -3.07 -12.76
C HIS A 132 1.91 -3.97 -12.20
N PRO A 133 1.80 -5.30 -12.35
CA PRO A 133 2.81 -6.24 -11.83
C PRO A 133 4.18 -6.07 -12.50
N GLU A 134 4.23 -5.44 -13.67
CA GLU A 134 5.46 -5.09 -14.39
C GLU A 134 6.23 -3.93 -13.75
N ARG A 135 5.61 -3.20 -12.82
CA ARG A 135 6.23 -2.02 -12.18
C ARG A 135 6.70 -2.27 -10.76
N TYR A 136 6.13 -3.27 -10.07
CA TYR A 136 6.40 -3.51 -8.66
C TYR A 136 6.87 -4.94 -8.41
N ALA A 137 8.02 -5.07 -7.74
CA ALA A 137 8.53 -6.37 -7.29
C ALA A 137 7.82 -6.88 -6.02
N GLY A 138 7.28 -5.95 -5.20
CA GLY A 138 6.57 -6.30 -3.98
C GLY A 138 5.45 -5.31 -3.66
N VAL A 139 4.38 -5.86 -3.11
CA VAL A 139 3.13 -5.16 -2.77
C VAL A 139 2.69 -5.59 -1.37
N ALA A 140 2.34 -4.64 -0.50
CA ALA A 140 1.88 -4.97 0.84
C ALA A 140 0.63 -4.19 1.25
N SER A 141 -0.29 -4.87 1.92
CA SER A 141 -1.52 -4.32 2.50
C SER A 141 -1.52 -4.51 4.01
N PHE A 142 -1.68 -3.41 4.76
CA PHE A 142 -1.73 -3.41 6.21
C PHE A 142 -3.15 -3.06 6.65
N SER A 143 -3.88 -4.01 7.23
CA SER A 143 -5.30 -3.82 7.57
C SER A 143 -6.10 -3.18 6.42
N GLY A 144 -5.90 -3.65 5.21
CA GLY A 144 -6.51 -3.05 4.02
C GLY A 144 -8.03 -3.20 3.98
N ALA A 145 -8.73 -2.17 3.47
CA ALA A 145 -10.15 -2.24 3.14
C ALA A 145 -10.33 -2.94 1.78
N VAL A 146 -10.04 -4.26 1.76
CA VAL A 146 -9.76 -5.03 0.53
C VAL A 146 -10.99 -5.63 -0.15
N ASP A 147 -12.18 -5.50 0.44
CA ASP A 147 -13.43 -5.96 -0.14
C ASP A 147 -14.46 -4.81 -0.19
N LEU A 148 -14.34 -3.98 -1.23
CA LEU A 148 -15.25 -2.85 -1.41
C LEU A 148 -16.67 -3.28 -1.74
N ALA A 149 -16.87 -4.44 -2.36
CA ALA A 149 -18.21 -4.95 -2.66
C ALA A 149 -19.00 -5.21 -1.35
N LEU A 150 -18.36 -5.84 -0.37
CA LEU A 150 -18.92 -6.02 0.98
C LEU A 150 -19.22 -4.67 1.65
N MET A 151 -18.32 -3.70 1.51
CA MET A 151 -18.54 -2.37 2.09
C MET A 151 -19.66 -1.60 1.41
N PHE A 152 -19.87 -1.77 0.10
CA PHE A 152 -21.00 -1.16 -0.62
C PHE A 152 -22.33 -1.75 -0.18
N GLU A 153 -22.42 -3.06 0.04
CA GLU A 153 -23.61 -3.70 0.59
C GLU A 153 -23.96 -3.13 1.97
N LYS A 154 -22.99 -3.01 2.85
CA LYS A 154 -23.19 -2.36 4.16
C LYS A 154 -23.58 -0.90 4.05
N GLY A 155 -23.01 -0.19 3.10
CA GLY A 155 -23.33 1.22 2.82
C GLY A 155 -24.78 1.43 2.40
N ARG A 156 -25.51 0.39 1.95
CA ARG A 156 -26.95 0.50 1.66
C ARG A 156 -27.76 0.82 2.91
N ASP A 157 -27.36 0.23 4.04
CA ASP A 157 -28.06 0.38 5.32
C ASP A 157 -27.43 1.43 6.25
N LEU A 158 -26.20 1.90 5.93
CA LEU A 158 -25.44 2.86 6.73
C LEU A 158 -25.12 4.11 5.90
N PRO A 159 -25.97 5.19 5.99
CA PRO A 159 -25.80 6.40 5.18
C PRO A 159 -24.41 7.05 5.32
N GLN A 160 -23.81 7.03 6.51
CA GLN A 160 -22.49 7.62 6.75
C GLN A 160 -21.39 6.86 5.99
N LEU A 161 -21.50 5.53 5.91
CA LEU A 161 -20.56 4.70 5.13
C LEU A 161 -20.77 4.94 3.63
N ARG A 162 -22.03 5.00 3.19
CA ARG A 162 -22.38 5.30 1.80
C ARG A 162 -21.77 6.63 1.32
N GLN A 163 -21.82 7.67 2.15
CA GLN A 163 -21.27 8.99 1.83
C GLN A 163 -19.77 8.97 1.56
N GLN A 164 -19.03 8.02 2.10
CA GLN A 164 -17.59 7.87 1.83
C GLN A 164 -17.32 7.35 0.40
N PHE A 165 -18.24 6.56 -0.14
CA PHE A 165 -18.04 5.88 -1.44
C PHE A 165 -18.67 6.61 -2.62
N VAL A 166 -19.77 7.34 -2.42
CA VAL A 166 -20.49 8.04 -3.50
C VAL A 166 -19.59 8.98 -4.32
N PRO A 167 -18.70 9.80 -3.73
CA PRO A 167 -17.80 10.63 -4.53
C PRO A 167 -16.89 9.83 -5.46
N VAL A 168 -16.48 8.64 -5.05
CA VAL A 168 -15.53 7.80 -5.77
C VAL A 168 -16.24 6.92 -6.81
N PHE A 169 -17.32 6.24 -6.41
CA PHE A 169 -17.95 5.16 -7.20
C PHE A 169 -19.34 5.51 -7.74
N GLY A 170 -19.79 6.76 -7.56
CA GLY A 170 -21.10 7.22 -8.04
C GLY A 170 -22.25 6.78 -7.12
N GLN A 171 -23.46 7.24 -7.48
CA GLN A 171 -24.67 6.97 -6.69
C GLN A 171 -25.03 5.49 -6.61
N ASP A 172 -24.74 4.73 -7.66
CA ASP A 172 -25.08 3.30 -7.73
C ASP A 172 -24.02 2.40 -7.08
N LEU A 173 -22.92 2.99 -6.59
CA LEU A 173 -21.78 2.28 -6.01
C LEU A 173 -21.33 1.11 -6.91
N THR A 174 -21.11 1.40 -8.18
CA THR A 174 -20.61 0.41 -9.15
C THR A 174 -19.11 0.22 -8.96
N LEU A 175 -18.67 -1.02 -8.74
CA LEU A 175 -17.26 -1.39 -8.65
C LEU A 175 -16.76 -1.89 -10.01
N PRO A 176 -15.92 -1.11 -10.73
CA PRO A 176 -15.30 -1.58 -11.97
C PRO A 176 -14.36 -2.75 -11.72
N ASP A 177 -14.23 -3.65 -12.69
CA ASP A 177 -13.36 -4.84 -12.58
C ASP A 177 -11.90 -4.50 -12.26
N GLN A 178 -11.39 -3.38 -12.77
CA GLN A 178 -10.04 -2.89 -12.48
C GLN A 178 -9.84 -2.42 -11.03
N TYR A 179 -10.91 -2.29 -10.26
CA TYR A 179 -10.91 -1.88 -8.85
C TYR A 179 -11.38 -3.01 -7.91
N ASP A 180 -11.78 -4.16 -8.45
CA ASP A 180 -12.20 -5.33 -7.70
C ASP A 180 -11.01 -6.25 -7.43
N LEU A 181 -10.53 -6.28 -6.18
CA LEU A 181 -9.35 -7.06 -5.80
C LEU A 181 -9.53 -8.56 -5.98
N HIS A 182 -10.74 -9.10 -5.85
CA HIS A 182 -11.00 -10.51 -6.09
C HIS A 182 -10.79 -10.88 -7.56
N LYS A 183 -11.26 -10.03 -8.48
CA LYS A 183 -11.05 -10.21 -9.93
C LYS A 183 -9.60 -9.98 -10.33
N LEU A 184 -8.96 -8.94 -9.74
CA LEU A 184 -7.55 -8.66 -9.99
C LEU A 184 -6.64 -9.80 -9.51
N ALA A 185 -6.94 -10.42 -8.37
CA ALA A 185 -6.20 -11.57 -7.86
C ALA A 185 -6.27 -12.75 -8.85
N VAL A 186 -7.48 -13.07 -9.34
CA VAL A 186 -7.65 -14.14 -10.36
C VAL A 186 -6.84 -13.82 -11.62
N LYS A 187 -6.91 -12.59 -12.13
CA LYS A 187 -6.15 -12.17 -13.31
C LYS A 187 -4.64 -12.27 -13.10
N ALA A 188 -4.14 -11.75 -11.97
CA ALA A 188 -2.71 -11.71 -11.68
C ALA A 188 -2.12 -13.10 -11.42
N SER A 189 -2.89 -14.02 -10.83
CA SER A 189 -2.45 -15.40 -10.61
C SER A 189 -2.18 -16.18 -11.89
N GLY A 190 -2.75 -15.77 -13.02
CA GLY A 190 -2.48 -16.34 -14.34
C GLY A 190 -1.16 -15.90 -14.98
N LEU A 191 -0.44 -14.96 -14.38
CA LEU A 191 0.88 -14.56 -14.86
C LEU A 191 1.96 -15.60 -14.53
N PRO A 192 3.02 -15.71 -15.34
CA PRO A 192 4.21 -16.47 -14.98
C PRO A 192 4.75 -16.05 -13.60
N ALA A 193 5.28 -17.00 -12.82
CA ALA A 193 5.71 -16.78 -11.44
C ALA A 193 6.71 -15.60 -11.29
N GLU A 194 7.63 -15.47 -12.22
CA GLU A 194 8.66 -14.41 -12.25
C GLU A 194 8.06 -13.01 -12.55
N LYS A 195 6.86 -12.95 -13.10
CA LYS A 195 6.13 -11.70 -13.39
C LYS A 195 5.15 -11.33 -12.28
N GLN A 196 4.85 -12.26 -11.36
CA GLN A 196 4.01 -11.96 -10.20
C GLN A 196 4.80 -11.14 -9.18
N PRO A 197 4.22 -10.11 -8.55
CA PRO A 197 4.85 -9.43 -7.42
C PRO A 197 4.84 -10.32 -6.17
N LYS A 198 5.75 -10.07 -5.23
CA LYS A 198 5.62 -10.58 -3.87
C LYS A 198 4.42 -9.91 -3.21
N LEU A 199 3.47 -10.67 -2.70
CA LEU A 199 2.26 -10.16 -2.06
C LEU A 199 2.28 -10.42 -0.55
N LEU A 200 2.14 -9.37 0.25
CA LEU A 200 2.03 -9.45 1.70
C LEU A 200 0.74 -8.79 2.19
N PHE A 201 -0.04 -9.53 2.95
CA PHE A 201 -1.16 -9.00 3.70
C PHE A 201 -0.88 -9.12 5.19
N THR A 202 -1.22 -8.08 5.95
CA THR A 202 -1.23 -8.14 7.41
C THR A 202 -2.56 -7.60 7.92
N CYS A 203 -3.12 -8.25 8.95
CA CYS A 203 -4.36 -7.81 9.58
C CYS A 203 -4.36 -8.14 11.07
N GLY A 204 -4.83 -7.21 11.91
CA GLY A 204 -4.97 -7.43 13.33
C GLY A 204 -6.10 -8.40 13.66
N MET A 205 -5.89 -9.29 14.63
CA MET A 205 -6.91 -10.26 15.06
C MET A 205 -8.16 -9.61 15.64
N GLN A 206 -8.08 -8.35 16.11
CA GLN A 206 -9.17 -7.57 16.67
C GLN A 206 -9.68 -6.47 15.72
N ASP A 207 -9.19 -6.43 14.48
CA ASP A 207 -9.47 -5.36 13.52
C ASP A 207 -10.79 -5.60 12.75
N ASP A 208 -11.89 -5.62 13.50
CA ASP A 208 -13.22 -5.94 12.93
C ASP A 208 -14.36 -5.02 13.44
N ALA A 209 -14.01 -3.97 14.21
CA ALA A 209 -15.01 -3.22 14.98
C ALA A 209 -15.97 -2.37 14.12
N VAL A 210 -15.48 -1.66 13.10
CA VAL A 210 -16.30 -0.69 12.33
C VAL A 210 -16.44 -1.11 10.88
N TYR A 211 -15.33 -1.42 10.23
CA TYR A 211 -15.29 -1.70 8.80
C TYR A 211 -15.16 -3.19 8.48
N GLU A 212 -15.19 -4.06 9.50
CA GLU A 212 -14.99 -5.51 9.34
C GLU A 212 -13.72 -5.83 8.52
N ILE A 213 -12.63 -5.15 8.84
CA ILE A 213 -11.38 -5.26 8.09
C ILE A 213 -10.85 -6.70 8.10
N ARG A 214 -10.90 -7.38 9.25
CA ARG A 214 -10.49 -8.78 9.34
C ARG A 214 -11.39 -9.68 8.48
N THR A 215 -12.69 -9.47 8.51
CA THR A 215 -13.67 -10.20 7.68
C THR A 215 -13.36 -10.01 6.19
N GLN A 216 -13.09 -8.78 5.74
CA GLN A 216 -12.71 -8.48 4.37
C GLN A 216 -11.40 -9.17 3.96
N ASN A 217 -10.37 -9.08 4.81
CA ASN A 217 -9.08 -9.71 4.54
C ASN A 217 -9.18 -11.23 4.53
N THR A 218 -10.04 -11.83 5.37
CA THR A 218 -10.33 -13.28 5.35
C THR A 218 -11.04 -13.68 4.06
N ALA A 219 -12.01 -12.88 3.59
CA ALA A 219 -12.71 -13.15 2.33
C ALA A 219 -11.75 -13.12 1.12
N LEU A 220 -10.88 -12.11 1.05
CA LEU A 220 -9.87 -12.03 -0.01
C LEU A 220 -8.84 -13.17 0.11
N TYR A 221 -8.40 -13.52 1.34
CA TYR A 221 -7.54 -14.69 1.56
C TYR A 221 -8.16 -15.97 1.01
N ASN A 222 -9.44 -16.23 1.29
CA ASN A 222 -10.15 -17.41 0.78
C ASN A 222 -10.23 -17.43 -0.77
N THR A 223 -10.30 -16.25 -1.40
CA THR A 223 -10.21 -16.17 -2.86
C THR A 223 -8.81 -16.48 -3.35
N MET A 224 -7.78 -15.98 -2.68
CA MET A 224 -6.39 -16.08 -3.15
C MET A 224 -5.72 -17.41 -2.82
N GLN A 225 -6.10 -18.04 -1.71
CA GLN A 225 -5.47 -19.26 -1.21
C GLN A 225 -5.42 -20.41 -2.23
N PRO A 226 -6.47 -20.67 -3.05
CA PRO A 226 -6.43 -21.72 -4.08
C PRO A 226 -5.73 -21.28 -5.38
N LEU A 227 -5.35 -19.99 -5.53
CA LEU A 227 -4.76 -19.47 -6.75
C LEU A 227 -3.24 -19.72 -6.77
N PRO A 228 -2.64 -19.94 -7.96
CA PRO A 228 -1.21 -20.28 -8.09
C PRO A 228 -0.29 -19.07 -7.94
N PHE A 229 -0.37 -18.37 -6.81
CA PHE A 229 0.61 -17.33 -6.49
C PHE A 229 1.94 -17.94 -6.04
N ALA A 230 3.04 -17.51 -6.65
CA ALA A 230 4.38 -17.98 -6.32
C ALA A 230 4.86 -17.43 -4.96
N ASN A 231 4.54 -16.18 -4.66
CA ASN A 231 5.02 -15.44 -3.49
C ASN A 231 3.86 -14.66 -2.83
N TYR A 232 3.09 -15.35 -2.03
CA TYR A 232 1.97 -14.78 -1.28
C TYR A 232 2.08 -15.12 0.20
N ARG A 233 1.91 -14.11 1.07
CA ARG A 233 1.87 -14.28 2.53
C ARG A 233 0.72 -13.50 3.12
N TYR A 234 0.01 -14.12 4.05
CA TYR A 234 -0.93 -13.46 4.96
C TYR A 234 -0.43 -13.67 6.39
N LEU A 235 -0.22 -12.57 7.11
CA LEU A 235 0.25 -12.59 8.50
C LEU A 235 -0.76 -11.91 9.41
N THR A 236 -1.07 -12.52 10.55
CA THR A 236 -1.98 -11.96 11.54
C THR A 236 -1.42 -12.14 12.95
N TRP A 237 -1.64 -11.17 13.82
CA TRP A 237 -1.29 -11.18 15.23
C TRP A 237 -2.22 -10.27 16.03
N PRO A 238 -2.23 -10.34 17.39
CA PRO A 238 -3.06 -9.46 18.20
C PRO A 238 -2.81 -7.97 17.91
N GLY A 239 -3.87 -7.24 17.55
CA GLY A 239 -3.81 -5.81 17.22
C GLY A 239 -5.11 -5.32 16.59
N ASN A 240 -5.24 -4.00 16.53
CA ASN A 240 -6.39 -3.27 16.01
C ASN A 240 -6.01 -2.40 14.81
N HIS A 241 -6.97 -1.58 14.35
CA HIS A 241 -6.80 -0.61 13.27
C HIS A 241 -6.02 0.62 13.75
N GLU A 242 -4.71 0.49 13.95
CA GLU A 242 -3.88 1.51 14.61
C GLU A 242 -2.45 1.60 14.06
N TRP A 243 -1.82 2.75 14.23
CA TRP A 243 -0.45 3.00 13.77
C TRP A 243 0.58 2.01 14.32
N LYS A 244 0.46 1.58 15.57
CA LYS A 244 1.36 0.59 16.18
C LYS A 244 1.35 -0.73 15.41
N PHE A 245 0.18 -1.15 14.91
CA PHE A 245 0.05 -2.34 14.09
C PHE A 245 0.70 -2.15 12.70
N TRP A 246 0.41 -1.03 12.04
CA TRP A 246 0.93 -0.73 10.70
C TRP A 246 2.43 -0.46 10.71
N ASP A 247 2.97 0.16 11.76
CA ASP A 247 4.41 0.37 11.93
C ASP A 247 5.16 -0.97 11.96
N ARG A 248 4.65 -1.94 12.73
CA ARG A 248 5.19 -3.31 12.75
C ARG A 248 5.01 -4.02 11.40
N SER A 249 3.88 -3.83 10.74
CA SER A 249 3.59 -4.40 9.42
C SER A 249 4.62 -3.98 8.36
N LEU A 250 5.07 -2.72 8.42
CA LEU A 250 6.09 -2.20 7.51
C LEU A 250 7.44 -2.92 7.67
N VAL A 251 7.80 -3.33 8.90
CA VAL A 251 9.03 -4.13 9.13
C VAL A 251 8.94 -5.47 8.39
N TYR A 252 7.79 -6.16 8.47
CA TYR A 252 7.58 -7.42 7.73
C TYR A 252 7.58 -7.21 6.22
N ALA A 253 7.02 -6.10 5.74
CA ALA A 253 7.00 -5.80 4.31
C ALA A 253 8.42 -5.57 3.78
N ILE A 254 9.25 -4.77 4.46
CA ILE A 254 10.63 -4.51 4.09
C ILE A 254 11.44 -5.82 4.07
N ASP A 255 11.30 -6.64 5.12
CA ASP A 255 11.98 -7.95 5.19
C ASP A 255 11.57 -8.86 4.03
N TYR A 256 10.28 -8.92 3.73
CA TYR A 256 9.74 -9.75 2.66
C TYR A 256 10.16 -9.28 1.27
N PHE A 257 10.22 -7.97 1.07
CA PHE A 257 10.63 -7.39 -0.21
C PHE A 257 12.12 -7.64 -0.49
N LEU A 258 12.97 -7.43 0.52
CA LEU A 258 14.42 -7.45 0.40
C LEU A 258 15.06 -8.80 0.76
N GLU A 259 14.32 -9.72 1.39
CA GLU A 259 14.78 -11.05 1.84
C GLU A 259 16.08 -10.96 2.67
N ASN A 260 16.13 -10.02 3.61
CA ASN A 260 17.37 -9.67 4.30
C ASN A 260 17.39 -9.97 5.81
N GLY A 261 16.34 -10.62 6.34
CA GLY A 261 16.25 -10.96 7.76
C GLY A 261 15.97 -9.76 8.66
N TYR A 262 15.51 -8.64 8.10
CA TYR A 262 15.28 -7.41 8.85
C TYR A 262 14.22 -7.55 9.95
N ALA A 263 13.17 -8.35 9.71
CA ALA A 263 12.15 -8.59 10.72
C ALA A 263 12.71 -9.31 11.96
N GLU A 264 13.58 -10.29 11.78
CA GLU A 264 14.23 -10.99 12.88
C GLU A 264 15.20 -10.07 13.64
N GLN A 265 15.99 -9.29 12.90
CA GLN A 265 16.90 -8.30 13.49
C GLN A 265 16.15 -7.26 14.34
N LYS A 266 14.98 -6.80 13.87
CA LYS A 266 14.24 -5.69 14.50
C LYS A 266 13.27 -6.13 15.58
N LEU A 267 12.63 -7.29 15.42
CA LEU A 267 11.54 -7.78 16.26
C LEU A 267 11.87 -9.04 17.06
N GLY A 268 13.10 -9.60 16.88
CA GLY A 268 13.49 -10.85 17.53
C GLY A 268 12.71 -12.06 17.00
N ASP A 269 12.39 -13.04 17.86
CA ASP A 269 11.62 -14.23 17.46
C ASP A 269 10.12 -13.91 17.25
N TRP A 270 9.85 -13.17 16.18
CA TRP A 270 8.50 -12.74 15.83
C TRP A 270 7.59 -13.88 15.36
N ARG A 271 8.16 -15.00 14.89
CA ARG A 271 7.39 -16.12 14.34
C ARG A 271 6.52 -16.81 15.37
N SER A 272 6.90 -16.74 16.64
CA SER A 272 6.11 -17.30 17.75
C SER A 272 4.80 -16.54 18.01
N GLU A 273 4.70 -15.28 17.59
CA GLU A 273 3.54 -14.40 17.81
C GLU A 273 2.63 -14.26 16.59
N VAL A 274 3.10 -14.68 15.41
CA VAL A 274 2.44 -14.42 14.14
C VAL A 274 1.84 -15.71 13.57
N GLN A 275 0.59 -15.62 13.14
CA GLN A 275 -0.09 -16.68 12.39
C GLN A 275 -0.01 -16.39 10.89
N THR A 276 0.12 -17.44 10.09
CA THR A 276 0.25 -17.37 8.61
C THR A 276 -1.07 -17.60 7.88
N ALA A 277 -2.18 -17.54 8.59
CA ALA A 277 -3.55 -17.60 8.06
C ALA A 277 -4.49 -16.85 9.02
N PRO A 278 -5.66 -16.38 8.54
CA PRO A 278 -6.64 -15.70 9.38
C PRO A 278 -7.28 -16.64 10.42
#